data_3c52662f869a1420a880571f423d4057
#
_entry.id   3c52662f869a1420a880571f423d4057
#
_cell.length_a   1.000
_cell.length_b   1.000
_cell.length_c   1.000
_cell.angle_alpha   90.00
_cell.angle_beta   90.00
_cell.angle_gamma   90.00
#
_symmetry.space_group_name_H-M   'P 1'
#
loop_
_entity.id
_entity.type
_entity.pdbx_description
1 polymer ?
#
loop_
_entity_poly.entity_id
_entity_poly.type
_entity_poly.pdbx_seq_one_letter_code
_entity_poly.pdbx_strand_id
1 'polypeptide(L)'
;TITEDSRIEVKTLPGFKSNLPVVFCSLFPSDASEFERLKGSLEKLRLNDASLEFETENSNALGFGFRCGFLGLLHLEIIQERLEREFDLNLITTAPSVIYQVNLKGKGKIEIHNPSDFLDSQSFESILEPWVRATIMVPEEYLGPVLALCTDKRGIQVDMRYISGRIMIVYGLPLNEIVFDFYDRLKGCTKGYASFDWEIDKYKEADLVKLTIMVNGNSVDALSIIVHKSRAESRGRELCVRLKEIIPRQLFQIAIQAAIGCKV
;
A
#
# COMPACT_ATOMS: atom_id res chain seq x y z
N THR A 1 13.07 11.54 -22.37
CA THR A 1 13.23 12.85 -23.06
C THR A 1 12.72 12.68 -24.48
N ILE A 2 11.75 13.47 -24.89
CA ILE A 2 11.22 13.48 -26.25
C ILE A 2 12.08 14.48 -27.04
N THR A 3 12.65 14.07 -28.15
CA THR A 3 13.43 14.92 -29.06
C THR A 3 12.90 14.75 -30.48
N GLU A 4 12.98 15.81 -31.28
CA GLU A 4 12.54 15.78 -32.68
C GLU A 4 13.53 15.02 -33.60
N ASP A 5 14.80 14.92 -33.21
CA ASP A 5 15.83 14.25 -33.99
C ASP A 5 16.46 13.10 -33.19
N SER A 6 16.29 11.86 -33.70
CA SER A 6 16.88 10.66 -33.13
C SER A 6 18.41 10.61 -33.18
N ARG A 7 19.05 11.53 -33.91
CA ARG A 7 20.52 11.65 -34.03
C ARG A 7 21.17 12.51 -32.97
N ILE A 8 20.38 13.18 -32.12
CA ILE A 8 20.90 14.01 -31.03
C ILE A 8 20.96 13.14 -29.78
N GLU A 9 22.16 12.78 -29.33
CA GLU A 9 22.40 12.20 -28.01
C GLU A 9 22.11 13.25 -26.92
N VAL A 10 20.91 13.21 -26.36
CA VAL A 10 20.54 14.06 -25.21
C VAL A 10 21.03 13.41 -23.95
N LYS A 11 22.10 13.97 -23.35
CA LYS A 11 22.54 13.58 -22.01
C LYS A 11 21.55 14.12 -20.99
N THR A 12 21.10 13.25 -20.08
CA THR A 12 20.28 13.66 -18.93
C THR A 12 21.06 14.64 -18.05
N LEU A 13 20.38 15.67 -17.55
CA LEU A 13 20.98 16.61 -16.60
C LEU A 13 21.43 15.88 -15.32
N PRO A 14 22.62 16.21 -14.78
CA PRO A 14 23.10 15.60 -13.55
C PRO A 14 22.17 15.98 -12.38
N GLY A 15 21.88 15.02 -11.50
CA GLY A 15 21.04 15.24 -10.32
C GLY A 15 19.55 14.98 -10.52
N PHE A 16 19.11 14.62 -11.74
CA PHE A 16 17.72 14.14 -11.93
C PHE A 16 17.51 12.82 -11.21
N LYS A 17 16.56 12.82 -10.26
CA LYS A 17 16.11 11.62 -9.56
C LYS A 17 14.70 11.27 -10.05
N SER A 18 14.50 10.05 -10.55
CA SER A 18 13.15 9.56 -10.82
C SER A 18 12.43 9.34 -9.49
N ASN A 19 11.16 9.73 -9.44
CA ASN A 19 10.30 9.37 -8.32
C ASN A 19 9.99 7.88 -8.43
N LEU A 20 10.41 7.10 -7.44
CA LEU A 20 10.11 5.68 -7.38
C LEU A 20 8.74 5.46 -6.72
N PRO A 21 7.94 4.52 -7.23
CA PRO A 21 6.69 4.16 -6.60
C PRO A 21 6.94 3.55 -5.21
N VAL A 22 6.06 3.85 -4.28
CA VAL A 22 6.14 3.40 -2.88
C VAL A 22 4.92 2.60 -2.45
N VAL A 23 3.81 2.75 -3.16
CA VAL A 23 2.55 2.05 -2.94
C VAL A 23 2.22 1.23 -4.17
N PHE A 24 1.85 -0.02 -3.97
CA PHE A 24 1.53 -0.95 -5.04
C PHE A 24 0.11 -1.47 -4.87
N CYS A 25 -0.62 -1.57 -5.97
CA CYS A 25 -1.98 -2.06 -6.00
C CYS A 25 -2.21 -2.76 -7.33
N SER A 26 -2.99 -3.82 -7.34
CA SER A 26 -3.31 -4.53 -8.57
C SER A 26 -4.66 -4.06 -9.11
N LEU A 27 -4.70 -3.79 -10.39
CA LEU A 27 -5.88 -3.36 -11.14
C LEU A 27 -6.34 -4.49 -12.06
N PHE A 28 -7.58 -4.93 -11.88
CA PHE A 28 -8.19 -5.95 -12.70
C PHE A 28 -9.40 -5.37 -13.43
N PRO A 29 -9.60 -5.66 -14.72
CA PRO A 29 -10.84 -5.29 -15.38
C PRO A 29 -11.98 -6.15 -14.84
N SER A 30 -13.17 -5.56 -14.68
CA SER A 30 -14.37 -6.32 -14.28
C SER A 30 -14.79 -7.36 -15.31
N ASP A 31 -14.50 -7.11 -16.58
CA ASP A 31 -14.68 -8.05 -17.69
C ASP A 31 -13.31 -8.46 -18.25
N ALA A 32 -13.03 -9.75 -18.28
CA ALA A 32 -11.76 -10.30 -18.78
C ALA A 32 -11.46 -9.91 -20.24
N SER A 33 -12.47 -9.62 -21.04
CA SER A 33 -12.32 -9.15 -22.43
C SER A 33 -11.69 -7.76 -22.53
N GLU A 34 -11.73 -6.96 -21.47
CA GLU A 34 -11.17 -5.61 -21.43
C GLU A 34 -9.68 -5.55 -21.07
N PHE A 35 -9.01 -6.70 -20.87
CA PHE A 35 -7.60 -6.74 -20.47
C PHE A 35 -6.68 -5.97 -21.43
N GLU A 36 -6.80 -6.20 -22.75
CA GLU A 36 -5.98 -5.48 -23.74
C GLU A 36 -6.30 -3.99 -23.81
N ARG A 37 -7.57 -3.62 -23.57
CA ARG A 37 -7.99 -2.21 -23.47
C ARG A 37 -7.37 -1.53 -22.25
N LEU A 38 -7.37 -2.21 -21.09
CA LEU A 38 -6.72 -1.73 -19.87
C LEU A 38 -5.22 -1.53 -20.09
N LYS A 39 -4.54 -2.50 -20.73
CA LYS A 39 -3.12 -2.40 -21.08
C LYS A 39 -2.82 -1.16 -21.91
N GLY A 40 -3.54 -0.98 -23.02
CA GLY A 40 -3.36 0.18 -23.90
C GLY A 40 -3.65 1.52 -23.20
N SER A 41 -4.57 1.52 -22.25
CA SER A 41 -4.89 2.71 -21.44
C SER A 41 -3.77 3.04 -20.46
N LEU A 42 -3.21 2.04 -19.76
CA LEU A 42 -2.05 2.22 -18.87
C LEU A 42 -0.81 2.69 -19.64
N GLU A 43 -0.56 2.15 -20.83
CA GLU A 43 0.53 2.62 -21.70
C GLU A 43 0.38 4.09 -22.08
N LYS A 44 -0.84 4.54 -22.41
CA LYS A 44 -1.13 5.95 -22.71
C LYS A 44 -0.95 6.85 -21.49
N LEU A 45 -1.42 6.42 -20.31
CA LEU A 45 -1.23 7.17 -19.07
C LEU A 45 0.24 7.33 -18.72
N ARG A 46 1.05 6.27 -18.87
CA ARG A 46 2.50 6.29 -18.63
C ARG A 46 3.25 7.30 -19.49
N LEU A 47 2.76 7.64 -20.69
CA LEU A 47 3.35 8.70 -21.51
C LEU A 47 3.27 10.07 -20.85
N ASN A 48 2.22 10.32 -20.07
CA ASN A 48 2.00 11.58 -19.36
C ASN A 48 2.52 11.54 -17.93
N ASP A 49 2.62 10.36 -17.35
CA ASP A 49 3.04 10.13 -15.97
C ASP A 49 4.19 9.13 -15.92
N ALA A 50 5.41 9.65 -15.85
CA ALA A 50 6.63 8.84 -15.81
C ALA A 50 6.80 8.07 -14.48
N SER A 51 6.02 8.37 -13.46
CA SER A 51 6.05 7.69 -12.16
C SER A 51 5.13 6.47 -12.10
N LEU A 52 4.24 6.31 -13.09
CA LEU A 52 3.37 5.14 -13.20
C LEU A 52 4.17 3.95 -13.75
N GLU A 53 4.39 2.97 -12.91
CA GLU A 53 4.97 1.68 -13.29
C GLU A 53 3.88 0.61 -13.24
N PHE A 54 3.90 -0.34 -14.17
CA PHE A 54 2.98 -1.47 -14.15
C PHE A 54 3.58 -2.71 -14.79
N GLU A 55 3.19 -3.85 -14.28
CA GLU A 55 3.55 -5.18 -14.78
C GLU A 55 2.31 -6.08 -14.80
N THR A 56 2.34 -7.11 -15.63
CA THR A 56 1.24 -8.07 -15.72
C THR A 56 1.16 -8.92 -14.46
N GLU A 57 -0.04 -9.12 -13.95
CA GLU A 57 -0.33 -9.97 -12.80
C GLU A 57 -1.48 -10.92 -13.11
N ASN A 58 -1.50 -12.07 -12.46
CA ASN A 58 -2.57 -13.05 -12.54
C ASN A 58 -3.05 -13.42 -11.14
N SER A 59 -4.35 -13.28 -10.90
CA SER A 59 -5.03 -13.70 -9.68
C SER A 59 -5.92 -14.91 -9.97
N ASN A 60 -5.90 -15.89 -9.06
CA ASN A 60 -6.78 -17.05 -9.17
C ASN A 60 -8.27 -16.66 -9.08
N ALA A 61 -8.59 -15.59 -8.36
CA ALA A 61 -9.95 -15.13 -8.17
C ALA A 61 -10.42 -14.13 -9.24
N LEU A 62 -9.51 -13.26 -9.73
CA LEU A 62 -9.85 -12.11 -10.60
C LEU A 62 -9.33 -12.26 -12.04
N GLY A 63 -8.50 -13.29 -12.33
CA GLY A 63 -7.89 -13.49 -13.64
C GLY A 63 -6.71 -12.58 -13.91
N PHE A 64 -6.56 -12.14 -15.18
CA PHE A 64 -5.44 -11.31 -15.60
C PHE A 64 -5.68 -9.83 -15.31
N GLY A 65 -4.66 -9.16 -14.81
CA GLY A 65 -4.66 -7.74 -14.50
C GLY A 65 -3.25 -7.15 -14.53
N PHE A 66 -3.09 -6.00 -13.92
CA PHE A 66 -1.82 -5.30 -13.82
C PHE A 66 -1.54 -4.89 -12.39
N ARG A 67 -0.35 -5.21 -11.91
CA ARG A 67 0.20 -4.65 -10.72
C ARG A 67 0.79 -3.28 -11.05
N CYS A 68 0.31 -2.25 -10.39
CA CYS A 68 0.72 -0.87 -10.64
C CYS A 68 1.42 -0.28 -9.42
N GLY A 69 2.47 0.50 -9.67
CA GLY A 69 3.19 1.26 -8.66
C GLY A 69 2.80 2.73 -8.68
N PHE A 70 2.57 3.30 -7.50
CA PHE A 70 2.08 4.66 -7.30
C PHE A 70 2.94 5.41 -6.29
N LEU A 71 2.99 6.74 -6.39
CA LEU A 71 3.68 7.62 -5.43
C LEU A 71 2.95 7.71 -4.08
N GLY A 72 1.67 7.33 -4.02
CA GLY A 72 0.83 7.37 -2.83
C GLY A 72 -0.63 7.10 -3.19
N LEU A 73 -1.53 7.12 -2.19
CA LEU A 73 -2.96 6.85 -2.40
C LEU A 73 -3.63 7.84 -3.34
N LEU A 74 -3.35 9.13 -3.19
CA LEU A 74 -3.93 10.15 -4.08
C LEU A 74 -3.55 9.90 -5.56
N HIS A 75 -2.31 9.50 -5.81
CA HIS A 75 -1.88 9.13 -7.16
C HIS A 75 -2.66 7.91 -7.68
N LEU A 76 -2.86 6.88 -6.84
CA LEU A 76 -3.68 5.71 -7.17
C LEU A 76 -5.11 6.11 -7.52
N GLU A 77 -5.76 6.94 -6.68
CA GLU A 77 -7.13 7.41 -6.91
C GLU A 77 -7.27 8.20 -8.22
N ILE A 78 -6.30 9.09 -8.52
CA ILE A 78 -6.28 9.86 -9.76
C ILE A 78 -6.16 8.94 -10.98
N ILE A 79 -5.24 7.98 -10.95
CA ILE A 79 -5.05 7.04 -12.07
C ILE A 79 -6.29 6.16 -12.25
N GLN A 80 -6.86 5.64 -11.16
CA GLN A 80 -8.10 4.87 -11.21
C GLN A 80 -9.25 5.67 -11.82
N GLU A 81 -9.49 6.89 -11.33
CA GLU A 81 -10.56 7.75 -11.83
C GLU A 81 -10.36 8.12 -13.31
N ARG A 82 -9.11 8.34 -13.75
CA ARG A 82 -8.79 8.56 -15.15
C ARG A 82 -9.07 7.33 -16.01
N LEU A 83 -8.71 6.13 -15.55
CA LEU A 83 -9.02 4.88 -16.25
C LEU A 83 -10.53 4.67 -16.39
N GLU A 84 -11.30 4.97 -15.36
CA GLU A 84 -12.75 4.86 -15.36
C GLU A 84 -13.42 5.92 -16.26
N ARG A 85 -13.02 7.20 -16.15
CA ARG A 85 -13.69 8.31 -16.86
C ARG A 85 -13.19 8.55 -18.27
N GLU A 86 -11.86 8.49 -18.50
CA GLU A 86 -11.29 8.79 -19.83
C GLU A 86 -11.33 7.57 -20.76
N PHE A 87 -11.22 6.37 -20.17
CA PHE A 87 -11.15 5.12 -20.94
C PHE A 87 -12.37 4.22 -20.77
N ASP A 88 -13.35 4.63 -19.97
CA ASP A 88 -14.61 3.89 -19.73
C ASP A 88 -14.37 2.42 -19.34
N LEU A 89 -13.49 2.22 -18.36
CA LEU A 89 -13.10 0.93 -17.82
C LEU A 89 -13.72 0.73 -16.43
N ASN A 90 -14.33 -0.42 -16.19
CA ASN A 90 -14.76 -0.82 -14.85
C ASN A 90 -13.64 -1.64 -14.21
N LEU A 91 -13.08 -1.14 -13.10
CA LEU A 91 -11.91 -1.73 -12.47
C LEU A 91 -12.21 -2.29 -11.09
N ILE A 92 -11.56 -3.40 -10.78
CA ILE A 92 -11.46 -3.96 -9.44
C ILE A 92 -10.03 -3.69 -8.96
N THR A 93 -9.91 -2.96 -7.84
CA THR A 93 -8.62 -2.64 -7.22
C THR A 93 -8.41 -3.49 -5.98
N THR A 94 -7.20 -4.06 -5.82
CA THR A 94 -6.84 -4.75 -4.59
C THR A 94 -6.42 -3.75 -3.51
N ALA A 95 -6.29 -4.22 -2.27
CA ALA A 95 -5.79 -3.37 -1.20
C ALA A 95 -4.35 -2.90 -1.52
N PRO A 96 -4.05 -1.61 -1.32
CA PRO A 96 -2.70 -1.10 -1.52
C PRO A 96 -1.71 -1.77 -0.57
N SER A 97 -0.51 -2.04 -1.05
CA SER A 97 0.56 -2.72 -0.32
C SER A 97 1.89 -2.01 -0.52
N VAL A 98 2.85 -2.33 0.34
CA VAL A 98 4.24 -1.89 0.22
C VAL A 98 5.13 -3.07 -0.12
N ILE A 99 6.36 -2.81 -0.58
CA ILE A 99 7.34 -3.88 -0.85
C ILE A 99 7.98 -4.30 0.47
N TYR A 100 7.90 -5.60 0.77
CA TYR A 100 8.59 -6.20 1.91
C TYR A 100 9.86 -6.91 1.43
N GLN A 101 10.86 -6.99 2.30
CA GLN A 101 12.08 -7.73 2.02
C GLN A 101 12.17 -8.91 2.99
N VAL A 102 12.50 -10.08 2.47
CA VAL A 102 12.59 -11.31 3.26
C VAL A 102 13.95 -11.93 3.09
N ASN A 103 14.59 -12.22 4.20
CA ASN A 103 15.82 -13.00 4.22
C ASN A 103 15.46 -14.49 4.30
N LEU A 104 15.85 -15.25 3.29
CA LEU A 104 15.67 -16.70 3.26
C LEU A 104 16.88 -17.41 3.83
N LYS A 105 16.64 -18.47 4.59
CA LYS A 105 17.73 -19.34 5.10
C LYS A 105 18.55 -19.91 3.93
N GLY A 106 19.79 -19.43 3.79
CA GLY A 106 20.75 -19.92 2.80
C GLY A 106 20.50 -19.51 1.34
N LYS A 107 19.50 -18.67 1.04
CA LYS A 107 19.15 -18.25 -0.34
C LYS A 107 19.22 -16.74 -0.60
N GLY A 108 19.66 -15.94 0.42
CA GLY A 108 19.77 -14.50 0.27
C GLY A 108 18.46 -13.74 0.48
N LYS A 109 18.42 -12.49 0.00
CA LYS A 109 17.32 -11.54 0.20
C LYS A 109 16.41 -11.53 -1.03
N ILE A 110 15.12 -11.63 -0.80
CA ILE A 110 14.08 -11.51 -1.84
C ILE A 110 13.11 -10.39 -1.49
N GLU A 111 12.51 -9.79 -2.49
CA GLU A 111 11.44 -8.81 -2.34
C GLU A 111 10.08 -9.47 -2.55
N ILE A 112 9.16 -9.20 -1.64
CA ILE A 112 7.78 -9.67 -1.73
C ILE A 112 6.93 -8.46 -2.11
N HIS A 113 6.33 -8.57 -3.26
CA HIS A 113 5.48 -7.54 -3.83
C HIS A 113 4.00 -7.84 -3.59
N ASN A 114 3.58 -9.10 -3.67
CA ASN A 114 2.21 -9.53 -3.50
C ASN A 114 2.04 -10.33 -2.20
N PRO A 115 1.01 -10.07 -1.39
CA PRO A 115 0.70 -10.92 -0.25
C PRO A 115 0.52 -12.42 -0.58
N SER A 116 0.14 -12.74 -1.83
CA SER A 116 0.03 -14.13 -2.29
C SER A 116 1.37 -14.86 -2.31
N ASP A 117 2.47 -14.14 -2.60
CA ASP A 117 3.82 -14.69 -2.68
C ASP A 117 4.46 -14.86 -1.30
N PHE A 118 3.77 -14.42 -0.26
CA PHE A 118 4.22 -14.60 1.11
C PHE A 118 4.12 -16.07 1.50
N LEU A 119 5.25 -16.78 1.40
CA LEU A 119 5.39 -18.20 1.72
C LEU A 119 5.20 -18.43 3.23
N ASP A 120 4.83 -19.64 3.59
CA ASP A 120 4.70 -20.02 5.01
C ASP A 120 6.00 -19.76 5.79
N SER A 121 5.87 -19.20 6.97
CA SER A 121 6.93 -18.64 7.82
C SER A 121 8.10 -19.57 8.18
N GLN A 122 8.03 -20.84 7.85
CA GLN A 122 9.08 -21.83 8.19
C GLN A 122 10.39 -21.66 7.38
N SER A 123 10.35 -20.94 6.27
CA SER A 123 11.50 -20.74 5.38
C SER A 123 12.23 -19.40 5.60
N PHE A 124 11.67 -18.53 6.43
CA PHE A 124 12.20 -17.18 6.65
C PHE A 124 13.20 -17.14 7.81
N GLU A 125 14.26 -16.36 7.65
CA GLU A 125 15.16 -15.98 8.73
C GLU A 125 14.67 -14.69 9.40
N SER A 126 14.33 -13.68 8.57
CA SER A 126 13.75 -12.42 9.02
C SER A 126 12.92 -11.76 7.92
N ILE A 127 11.95 -10.95 8.32
CA ILE A 127 11.12 -10.16 7.42
C ILE A 127 11.36 -8.69 7.75
N LEU A 128 11.57 -7.89 6.72
CA LEU A 128 11.90 -6.48 6.82
C LEU A 128 10.77 -5.66 6.18
N GLU A 129 10.29 -4.66 6.91
CA GLU A 129 9.31 -3.68 6.42
C GLU A 129 9.97 -2.31 6.17
N PRO A 130 9.53 -1.56 5.15
CA PRO A 130 10.03 -0.22 4.90
C PRO A 130 9.54 0.74 6.00
N TRP A 131 10.48 1.53 6.51
CA TRP A 131 10.22 2.60 7.47
C TRP A 131 10.47 3.95 6.83
N VAL A 132 9.70 4.92 7.27
CA VAL A 132 9.86 6.32 6.86
C VAL A 132 10.19 7.19 8.05
N ARG A 133 10.87 8.29 7.76
CA ARG A 133 11.08 9.40 8.65
C ARG A 133 9.99 10.43 8.37
N ALA A 134 9.02 10.54 9.27
CA ALA A 134 7.89 11.43 9.17
C ALA A 134 8.13 12.70 9.99
N THR A 135 7.92 13.85 9.38
CA THR A 135 7.98 15.17 10.03
C THR A 135 6.57 15.74 10.10
N ILE A 136 6.09 15.98 11.32
CA ILE A 136 4.76 16.51 11.59
C ILE A 136 4.92 17.87 12.25
N MET A 137 4.27 18.91 11.72
CA MET A 137 4.16 20.21 12.36
C MET A 137 2.73 20.44 12.82
N VAL A 138 2.56 20.77 14.10
CA VAL A 138 1.25 20.86 14.73
C VAL A 138 1.22 21.95 15.81
N PRO A 139 0.09 22.68 16.02
CA PRO A 139 -0.11 23.52 17.17
C PRO A 139 -0.08 22.73 18.48
N GLU A 140 0.36 23.33 19.56
CA GLU A 140 0.55 22.69 20.87
C GLU A 140 -0.71 22.00 21.40
N GLU A 141 -1.88 22.57 21.16
CA GLU A 141 -3.18 22.03 21.59
C GLU A 141 -3.50 20.63 21.03
N TYR A 142 -2.92 20.25 19.86
CA TYR A 142 -3.13 18.95 19.22
C TYR A 142 -1.97 17.97 19.43
N LEU A 143 -0.95 18.33 20.21
CA LEU A 143 0.22 17.48 20.45
C LEU A 143 -0.18 16.10 20.98
N GLY A 144 -1.00 16.06 22.03
CA GLY A 144 -1.42 14.80 22.66
C GLY A 144 -2.09 13.82 21.71
N PRO A 145 -3.14 14.24 20.97
CA PRO A 145 -3.76 13.40 19.93
C PRO A 145 -2.80 12.89 18.85
N VAL A 146 -1.85 13.72 18.41
CA VAL A 146 -0.86 13.32 17.39
C VAL A 146 0.12 12.29 17.96
N LEU A 147 0.62 12.47 19.18
CA LEU A 147 1.48 11.47 19.83
C LEU A 147 0.76 10.13 20.01
N ALA A 148 -0.50 10.16 20.43
CA ALA A 148 -1.33 8.96 20.56
C ALA A 148 -1.52 8.25 19.21
N LEU A 149 -1.79 9.01 18.14
CA LEU A 149 -1.91 8.47 16.78
C LEU A 149 -0.61 7.82 16.32
N CYS A 150 0.54 8.49 16.48
CA CYS A 150 1.85 7.94 16.10
C CYS A 150 2.18 6.67 16.88
N THR A 151 1.87 6.62 18.16
CA THR A 151 2.07 5.43 19.02
C THR A 151 1.15 4.28 18.57
N ASP A 152 -0.13 4.58 18.28
CA ASP A 152 -1.07 3.62 17.74
C ASP A 152 -0.54 3.00 16.42
N LYS A 153 0.14 3.77 15.59
CA LYS A 153 0.75 3.34 14.33
C LYS A 153 2.17 2.77 14.47
N ARG A 154 2.53 2.25 15.63
CA ARG A 154 3.84 1.66 15.94
C ARG A 154 5.02 2.62 15.74
N GLY A 155 4.75 3.92 15.80
CA GLY A 155 5.77 4.95 15.61
C GLY A 155 6.78 5.03 16.74
N ILE A 156 8.01 5.38 16.40
CA ILE A 156 9.11 5.64 17.32
C ILE A 156 9.47 7.12 17.21
N GLN A 157 9.34 7.86 18.31
CA GLN A 157 9.71 9.27 18.33
C GLN A 157 11.23 9.40 18.18
N VAL A 158 11.66 10.24 17.23
CA VAL A 158 13.07 10.51 16.95
C VAL A 158 13.50 11.85 17.53
N ASP A 159 12.68 12.90 17.30
CA ASP A 159 12.98 14.27 17.74
C ASP A 159 11.68 15.06 17.98
N MET A 160 11.78 16.11 18.79
CA MET A 160 10.67 17.05 18.99
C MET A 160 11.25 18.44 19.29
N ARG A 161 10.78 19.47 18.58
CA ARG A 161 11.24 20.84 18.70
C ARG A 161 10.10 21.82 18.70
N TYR A 162 10.21 22.87 19.51
CA TYR A 162 9.29 24.00 19.51
C TYR A 162 9.79 25.08 18.55
N ILE A 163 8.97 25.45 17.57
CA ILE A 163 9.32 26.44 16.55
C ILE A 163 8.17 27.43 16.42
N SER A 164 8.38 28.67 16.89
CA SER A 164 7.47 29.81 16.67
C SER A 164 5.98 29.50 16.97
N GLY A 165 5.69 28.89 18.13
CA GLY A 165 4.31 28.56 18.54
C GLY A 165 3.74 27.28 17.92
N ARG A 166 4.54 26.52 17.17
CA ARG A 166 4.21 25.19 16.70
C ARG A 166 5.23 24.18 17.21
N ILE A 167 4.85 22.94 17.19
CA ILE A 167 5.72 21.83 17.56
C ILE A 167 6.02 21.03 16.29
N MET A 168 7.29 20.87 16.01
CA MET A 168 7.79 19.95 14.99
C MET A 168 8.14 18.62 15.67
N ILE A 169 7.56 17.55 15.22
CA ILE A 169 7.78 16.21 15.73
C ILE A 169 8.32 15.35 14.60
N VAL A 170 9.38 14.61 14.86
CA VAL A 170 9.95 13.64 13.93
C VAL A 170 9.73 12.24 14.47
N TYR A 171 9.06 11.43 13.68
CA TYR A 171 8.77 10.02 13.98
C TYR A 171 9.35 9.10 12.91
N GLY A 172 9.87 7.96 13.36
CA GLY A 172 10.01 6.80 12.49
C GLY A 172 8.70 6.02 12.48
N LEU A 173 8.13 5.77 11.31
CA LEU A 173 6.85 5.06 11.15
C LEU A 173 7.00 3.96 10.10
N PRO A 174 6.35 2.79 10.25
CA PRO A 174 6.25 1.83 9.17
C PRO A 174 5.43 2.41 8.01
N LEU A 175 5.93 2.29 6.78
CA LEU A 175 5.25 2.86 5.60
C LEU A 175 3.83 2.29 5.43
N ASN A 176 3.65 1.00 5.67
CA ASN A 176 2.34 0.36 5.57
C ASN A 176 1.28 0.95 6.50
N GLU A 177 1.66 1.44 7.68
CA GLU A 177 0.73 2.09 8.63
C GLU A 177 0.32 3.50 8.20
N ILE A 178 1.12 4.14 7.32
CA ILE A 178 0.85 5.47 6.79
C ILE A 178 -0.09 5.40 5.59
N VAL A 179 0.12 4.42 4.72
CA VAL A 179 -0.55 4.30 3.42
C VAL A 179 -2.07 4.23 3.55
N PHE A 180 -2.62 3.62 4.62
CA PHE A 180 -4.07 3.39 4.69
C PHE A 180 -4.88 4.61 5.18
N ASP A 181 -4.71 5.01 6.43
CA ASP A 181 -5.64 5.93 7.08
C ASP A 181 -4.94 7.01 7.94
N PHE A 182 -3.61 7.01 7.97
CA PHE A 182 -2.84 7.89 8.84
C PHE A 182 -3.12 9.36 8.57
N TYR A 183 -3.13 9.75 7.29
CA TYR A 183 -3.30 11.14 6.89
C TYR A 183 -4.70 11.67 7.25
N ASP A 184 -5.74 10.88 7.01
CA ASP A 184 -7.12 11.27 7.35
C ASP A 184 -7.33 11.33 8.85
N ARG A 185 -6.77 10.38 9.60
CA ARG A 185 -6.78 10.41 11.06
C ARG A 185 -5.99 11.60 11.61
N LEU A 186 -4.84 11.94 11.02
CA LEU A 186 -4.05 13.10 11.41
C LEU A 186 -4.83 14.40 11.17
N LYS A 187 -5.44 14.55 10.00
CA LYS A 187 -6.32 15.70 9.71
C LYS A 187 -7.50 15.75 10.68
N GLY A 188 -8.16 14.64 10.92
CA GLY A 188 -9.31 14.55 11.81
C GLY A 188 -8.97 14.98 13.24
N CYS A 189 -7.89 14.44 13.84
CA CYS A 189 -7.52 14.75 15.21
C CYS A 189 -6.91 16.15 15.40
N THR A 190 -6.46 16.79 14.33
CA THR A 190 -5.87 18.14 14.35
C THR A 190 -6.74 19.20 13.67
N LYS A 191 -7.97 18.86 13.28
CA LYS A 191 -8.89 19.75 12.51
C LYS A 191 -8.23 20.36 11.25
N GLY A 192 -7.29 19.63 10.64
CA GLY A 192 -6.55 20.08 9.46
C GLY A 192 -5.36 21.00 9.73
N TYR A 193 -5.02 21.31 11.00
CA TYR A 193 -3.91 22.20 11.33
C TYR A 193 -2.54 21.55 11.30
N ALA A 194 -2.45 20.22 11.23
CA ALA A 194 -1.17 19.54 11.08
C ALA A 194 -0.69 19.55 9.63
N SER A 195 0.61 19.79 9.43
CA SER A 195 1.29 19.46 8.18
C SER A 195 2.09 18.16 8.37
N PHE A 196 2.18 17.38 7.31
CA PHE A 196 2.81 16.08 7.31
C PHE A 196 3.68 15.92 6.06
N ASP A 197 4.92 15.57 6.28
CA ASP A 197 5.88 15.23 5.23
C ASP A 197 6.66 13.99 5.66
N TRP A 198 7.11 13.18 4.70
CA TRP A 198 7.86 11.97 5.00
C TRP A 198 8.84 11.60 3.90
N GLU A 199 9.88 10.91 4.28
CA GLU A 199 10.90 10.36 3.39
C GLU A 199 11.20 8.90 3.77
N ILE A 200 11.55 8.08 2.78
CA ILE A 200 11.95 6.68 3.04
C ILE A 200 13.27 6.72 3.82
N ASP A 201 13.31 6.02 4.96
CA ASP A 201 14.51 5.91 5.81
C ASP A 201 15.23 4.58 5.50
N LYS A 202 14.74 3.50 6.06
CA LYS A 202 15.38 2.18 5.96
C LYS A 202 14.38 1.05 6.16
N TYR A 203 14.78 -0.14 5.81
CA TYR A 203 14.07 -1.35 6.17
C TYR A 203 14.42 -1.78 7.59
N LYS A 204 13.43 -2.18 8.37
CA LYS A 204 13.58 -2.74 9.72
C LYS A 204 12.91 -4.09 9.82
N GLU A 205 13.48 -4.95 10.64
CA GLU A 205 12.89 -6.25 10.96
C GLU A 205 11.58 -6.08 11.71
N ALA A 206 10.57 -6.89 11.32
CA ALA A 206 9.25 -6.86 11.91
C ALA A 206 8.60 -8.24 11.93
N ASP A 207 7.77 -8.50 12.95
CA ASP A 207 6.99 -9.72 13.09
C ASP A 207 5.69 -9.62 12.26
N LEU A 208 5.83 -9.87 10.96
CA LEU A 208 4.76 -9.76 9.98
C LEU A 208 4.15 -11.13 9.69
N VAL A 209 2.83 -11.15 9.47
CA VAL A 209 2.07 -12.33 9.13
C VAL A 209 1.14 -12.05 7.95
N LYS A 210 0.90 -13.08 7.14
CA LYS A 210 -0.14 -13.05 6.12
C LYS A 210 -1.48 -13.32 6.77
N LEU A 211 -2.40 -12.39 6.60
CA LEU A 211 -3.80 -12.54 6.97
C LEU A 211 -4.59 -12.92 5.71
N THR A 212 -5.13 -14.13 5.71
CA THR A 212 -5.91 -14.67 4.59
C THR A 212 -7.38 -14.63 4.93
N ILE A 213 -8.20 -14.08 4.04
CA ILE A 213 -9.66 -14.11 4.17
C ILE A 213 -10.21 -15.35 3.48
N MET A 214 -11.06 -16.06 4.19
CA MET A 214 -11.72 -17.27 3.70
C MET A 214 -13.23 -17.05 3.63
N VAL A 215 -13.83 -17.42 2.50
CA VAL A 215 -15.27 -17.38 2.28
C VAL A 215 -15.74 -18.81 2.00
N ASN A 216 -16.61 -19.33 2.83
CA ASN A 216 -17.07 -20.73 2.77
C ASN A 216 -15.93 -21.77 2.74
N GLY A 217 -14.87 -21.51 3.50
CA GLY A 217 -13.69 -22.38 3.57
C GLY A 217 -12.68 -22.20 2.43
N ASN A 218 -12.99 -21.42 1.41
CA ASN A 218 -12.07 -21.13 0.29
C ASN A 218 -11.31 -19.83 0.55
N SER A 219 -10.00 -19.85 0.39
CA SER A 219 -9.17 -18.65 0.48
C SER A 219 -9.36 -17.74 -0.73
N VAL A 220 -9.48 -16.44 -0.47
CA VAL A 220 -9.56 -15.40 -1.50
C VAL A 220 -8.25 -14.63 -1.51
N ASP A 221 -7.40 -14.88 -2.50
CA ASP A 221 -6.06 -14.30 -2.64
C ASP A 221 -6.08 -12.76 -2.72
N ALA A 222 -7.02 -12.21 -3.48
CA ALA A 222 -7.20 -10.77 -3.66
C ALA A 222 -7.54 -10.00 -2.36
N LEU A 223 -8.03 -10.69 -1.32
CA LEU A 223 -8.32 -10.12 0.01
C LEU A 223 -7.21 -10.40 1.04
N SER A 224 -6.14 -11.09 0.65
CA SER A 224 -5.02 -11.36 1.54
C SER A 224 -4.18 -10.10 1.75
N ILE A 225 -3.79 -9.85 3.01
CA ILE A 225 -2.95 -8.71 3.39
C ILE A 225 -1.80 -9.14 4.29
N ILE A 226 -0.69 -8.39 4.25
CA ILE A 226 0.42 -8.55 5.18
C ILE A 226 0.26 -7.53 6.30
N VAL A 227 0.23 -7.99 7.55
CA VAL A 227 0.03 -7.15 8.72
C VAL A 227 1.00 -7.52 9.83
N HIS A 228 1.26 -6.60 10.74
CA HIS A 228 2.02 -6.91 11.94
C HIS A 228 1.21 -7.83 12.84
N LYS A 229 1.85 -8.86 13.41
CA LYS A 229 1.22 -9.91 14.22
C LYS A 229 0.37 -9.37 15.36
N SER A 230 0.83 -8.32 16.03
CA SER A 230 0.06 -7.71 17.14
C SER A 230 -1.29 -7.11 16.70
N ARG A 231 -1.47 -6.82 15.40
CA ARG A 231 -2.69 -6.23 14.86
C ARG A 231 -3.51 -7.18 14.00
N ALA A 232 -2.99 -8.37 13.75
CA ALA A 232 -3.60 -9.32 12.83
C ALA A 232 -5.03 -9.72 13.27
N GLU A 233 -5.25 -9.94 14.56
CA GLU A 233 -6.57 -10.30 15.10
C GLU A 233 -7.58 -9.14 14.94
N SER A 234 -7.22 -7.94 15.33
CA SER A 234 -8.12 -6.78 15.22
C SER A 234 -8.46 -6.46 13.77
N ARG A 235 -7.47 -6.50 12.87
CA ARG A 235 -7.68 -6.29 11.44
C ARG A 235 -8.52 -7.40 10.81
N GLY A 236 -8.28 -8.64 11.17
CA GLY A 236 -9.09 -9.78 10.69
C GLY A 236 -10.55 -9.65 11.07
N ARG A 237 -10.84 -9.30 12.32
CA ARG A 237 -12.22 -9.05 12.79
C ARG A 237 -12.88 -7.88 12.06
N GLU A 238 -12.18 -6.77 11.90
CA GLU A 238 -12.68 -5.60 11.18
C GLU A 238 -13.05 -5.93 9.74
N LEU A 239 -12.17 -6.63 9.02
CA LEU A 239 -12.42 -7.06 7.64
C LEU A 239 -13.62 -8.02 7.56
N CYS A 240 -13.71 -9.02 8.46
CA CYS A 240 -14.84 -9.94 8.47
C CYS A 240 -16.18 -9.23 8.73
N VAL A 241 -16.21 -8.23 9.62
CA VAL A 241 -17.42 -7.43 9.90
C VAL A 241 -17.80 -6.62 8.66
N ARG A 242 -16.86 -5.91 8.04
CA ARG A 242 -17.12 -5.13 6.82
C ARG A 242 -17.59 -6.01 5.65
N LEU A 243 -16.94 -7.15 5.44
CA LEU A 243 -17.37 -8.08 4.39
C LEU A 243 -18.78 -8.62 4.63
N LYS A 244 -19.14 -8.90 5.89
CA LYS A 244 -20.49 -9.33 6.26
C LYS A 244 -21.55 -8.26 5.97
N GLU A 245 -21.20 -6.98 6.08
CA GLU A 245 -22.10 -5.86 5.77
C GLU A 245 -22.26 -5.64 4.27
N ILE A 246 -21.17 -5.82 3.50
CA ILE A 246 -21.13 -5.57 2.06
C ILE A 246 -21.72 -6.73 1.26
N ILE A 247 -21.44 -7.99 1.68
CA ILE A 247 -21.95 -9.16 0.98
C ILE A 247 -23.45 -9.28 1.19
N PRO A 248 -24.27 -9.21 0.11
CA PRO A 248 -25.72 -9.31 0.24
C PRO A 248 -26.13 -10.67 0.81
N ARG A 249 -27.20 -10.68 1.59
CA ARG A 249 -27.73 -11.92 2.18
C ARG A 249 -28.12 -12.90 1.09
N GLN A 250 -27.62 -14.13 1.23
CA GLN A 250 -27.93 -15.26 0.36
C GLN A 250 -28.95 -16.18 1.03
N LEU A 251 -29.53 -17.10 0.26
CA LEU A 251 -30.44 -18.11 0.77
C LEU A 251 -29.77 -19.19 1.64
N PHE A 252 -28.44 -19.21 1.63
CA PHE A 252 -27.60 -20.11 2.44
C PHE A 252 -26.62 -19.31 3.31
N GLN A 253 -26.12 -19.96 4.35
CA GLN A 253 -25.18 -19.33 5.27
C GLN A 253 -23.80 -19.22 4.63
N ILE A 254 -23.24 -18.00 4.60
CA ILE A 254 -21.87 -17.74 4.16
C ILE A 254 -20.99 -17.57 5.39
N ALA A 255 -19.99 -18.44 5.53
CA ALA A 255 -18.98 -18.31 6.55
C ALA A 255 -17.84 -17.41 6.05
N ILE A 256 -17.60 -16.29 6.75
CA ILE A 256 -16.48 -15.38 6.49
C ILE A 256 -15.52 -15.48 7.65
N GLN A 257 -14.28 -15.83 7.35
CA GLN A 257 -13.25 -16.10 8.36
C GLN A 257 -11.93 -15.44 7.97
N ALA A 258 -11.16 -15.06 8.98
CA ALA A 258 -9.79 -14.57 8.78
C ALA A 258 -8.82 -15.56 9.41
N ALA A 259 -7.80 -15.99 8.66
CA ALA A 259 -6.84 -16.99 9.09
C ALA A 259 -5.40 -16.46 9.01
N ILE A 260 -4.56 -16.90 9.94
CA ILE A 260 -3.11 -16.70 9.94
C ILE A 260 -2.46 -18.08 9.88
N GLY A 261 -1.93 -18.46 8.72
CA GLY A 261 -1.48 -19.81 8.47
C GLY A 261 -2.63 -20.82 8.67
N CYS A 262 -2.45 -21.81 9.59
CA CYS A 262 -3.47 -22.81 9.92
C CYS A 262 -4.45 -22.39 11.04
N LYS A 263 -4.30 -21.17 11.61
CA LYS A 263 -5.18 -20.68 12.70
C LYS A 263 -6.24 -19.74 12.13
N VAL A 264 -7.50 -20.03 12.44
CA VAL A 264 -8.69 -19.25 12.07
C VAL A 264 -9.13 -18.38 13.24
#